data_01ae72427c3df5931aeb03e122b111fd
#
_entry.id   01ae72427c3df5931aeb03e122b111fd
#
_cell.length_a   1.000
_cell.length_b   1.000
_cell.length_c   1.000
_cell.angle_alpha   90.00
_cell.angle_beta   90.00
_cell.angle_gamma   90.00
#
_symmetry.space_group_name_H-M   'P 1'
#
loop_
_entity.id
_entity.type
_entity.pdbx_description
1 polymer ?
#
loop_
_entity_poly.entity_id
_entity_poly.type
_entity_poly.pdbx_seq_one_letter_code
_entity_poly.pdbx_strand_id
1 'polypeptide(L)'
;MPGADAPQHSAPAPTQPQWAAQVIDGYKIYGSADSEVRALDGITVGFEPSRFTAIMGPSGSGKSTLMQCAAGLDRLSQGQVFIGEVDISTLNEKQLTLLRRERIGFVFQQFNLLPTLTAGENITFPLDLAGRKVDQGWMDQVVTTVGLADRLTHKPSELSGGQQQRVAVARALVERPQIIFADEPTGNLDSQSSADILHFLRDAVDSFGQTVVMVTHDPVAATYADRVLFLSDGRLVDELMAPTKDSVLARMGALAG
;
A
#
# COMPACT_ATOMS: atom_id res chain seq x y z
N MET A 1 8.69 62.10 5.45
CA MET A 1 9.46 60.87 5.72
C MET A 1 8.55 59.70 5.43
N PRO A 2 8.67 58.99 4.28
CA PRO A 2 7.89 57.79 4.02
C PRO A 2 8.52 56.59 4.74
N GLY A 3 7.69 55.82 5.45
CA GLY A 3 8.07 54.62 6.15
C GLY A 3 8.51 53.49 5.20
N ALA A 4 9.61 52.86 5.50
CA ALA A 4 10.16 51.74 4.78
C ALA A 4 9.31 50.48 5.07
N ASP A 5 8.68 49.95 4.02
CA ASP A 5 8.09 48.61 4.02
C ASP A 5 9.19 47.54 4.21
N ALA A 6 9.09 46.81 5.30
CA ALA A 6 9.95 45.68 5.54
C ALA A 6 9.48 44.51 4.65
N PRO A 7 10.39 43.77 3.98
CA PRO A 7 10.01 42.63 3.17
C PRO A 7 9.43 41.51 4.05
N GLN A 8 8.18 41.14 3.78
CA GLN A 8 7.55 39.95 4.37
C GLN A 8 8.28 38.71 3.83
N HIS A 9 9.05 38.06 4.69
CA HIS A 9 9.57 36.72 4.44
C HIS A 9 8.39 35.74 4.45
N SER A 10 7.91 35.40 3.26
CA SER A 10 7.01 34.23 3.12
C SER A 10 7.82 32.97 3.51
N ALA A 11 7.35 32.26 4.54
CA ALA A 11 7.87 30.95 4.88
C ALA A 11 7.77 30.03 3.66
N PRO A 12 8.81 29.23 3.34
CA PRO A 12 8.74 28.28 2.24
C PRO A 12 7.57 27.32 2.49
N ALA A 13 6.77 27.07 1.43
CA ALA A 13 5.73 26.07 1.47
C ALA A 13 6.35 24.71 1.91
N PRO A 14 5.64 23.91 2.72
CA PRO A 14 6.17 22.61 3.14
C PRO A 14 6.46 21.79 1.87
N THR A 15 7.73 21.47 1.66
CA THR A 15 8.16 20.54 0.62
C THR A 15 7.53 19.18 0.92
N GLN A 16 6.77 18.62 -0.05
CA GLN A 16 6.26 17.25 0.08
C GLN A 16 7.46 16.31 0.32
N PRO A 17 7.32 15.28 1.17
CA PRO A 17 8.39 14.31 1.37
C PRO A 17 8.77 13.69 0.03
N GLN A 18 10.06 13.51 -0.21
CA GLN A 18 10.56 12.91 -1.46
C GLN A 18 9.99 11.50 -1.68
N TRP A 19 9.68 10.77 -0.60
CA TRP A 19 9.13 9.42 -0.59
C TRP A 19 7.89 9.32 0.30
N ALA A 20 6.87 8.63 -0.15
CA ALA A 20 5.71 8.28 0.69
C ALA A 20 6.10 7.21 1.72
N ALA A 21 6.96 6.27 1.30
CA ALA A 21 7.64 5.32 2.18
C ALA A 21 9.02 5.00 1.62
N GLN A 22 9.97 4.64 2.49
CA GLN A 22 11.34 4.27 2.11
C GLN A 22 11.90 3.21 3.04
N VAL A 23 12.63 2.25 2.49
CA VAL A 23 13.49 1.30 3.20
C VAL A 23 14.94 1.62 2.84
N ILE A 24 15.83 1.72 3.83
CA ILE A 24 17.26 2.00 3.65
C ILE A 24 18.05 0.89 4.32
N ASP A 25 18.92 0.24 3.54
CA ASP A 25 19.81 -0.86 3.97
C ASP A 25 19.06 -1.93 4.78
N GLY A 26 17.88 -2.32 4.27
CA GLY A 26 16.93 -3.21 4.94
C GLY A 26 17.38 -4.66 4.90
N TYR A 27 17.65 -5.24 6.06
CA TYR A 27 17.88 -6.68 6.24
C TYR A 27 16.76 -7.27 7.08
N LYS A 28 16.28 -8.44 6.68
CA LYS A 28 15.34 -9.22 7.49
C LYS A 28 15.78 -10.68 7.52
N ILE A 29 16.02 -11.15 8.73
CA ILE A 29 16.51 -12.49 9.01
C ILE A 29 15.51 -13.16 9.94
N TYR A 30 15.04 -14.35 9.57
CA TYR A 30 14.19 -15.20 10.40
C TYR A 30 14.97 -16.42 10.87
N GLY A 31 14.58 -16.98 12.01
CA GLY A 31 15.24 -18.14 12.59
C GLY A 31 16.43 -17.80 13.48
N SER A 32 17.19 -18.79 13.87
CA SER A 32 18.38 -18.67 14.72
C SER A 32 19.44 -19.70 14.30
N ALA A 33 20.70 -19.28 14.32
CA ALA A 33 21.91 -20.10 14.10
C ALA A 33 21.80 -21.08 12.89
N ASP A 34 21.36 -22.31 13.11
CA ASP A 34 21.38 -23.38 12.10
C ASP A 34 20.19 -23.33 11.10
N SER A 35 19.19 -22.44 11.32
CA SER A 35 17.98 -22.31 10.48
C SER A 35 17.72 -20.88 10.01
N GLU A 36 18.78 -20.09 9.86
CA GLU A 36 18.67 -18.69 9.45
C GLU A 36 18.21 -18.58 7.99
N VAL A 37 17.11 -17.82 7.77
CA VAL A 37 16.60 -17.47 6.44
C VAL A 37 16.70 -15.95 6.27
N ARG A 38 17.51 -15.52 5.32
CA ARG A 38 17.67 -14.11 4.98
C ARG A 38 16.60 -13.71 3.96
N ALA A 39 15.47 -13.22 4.44
CA ALA A 39 14.34 -12.84 3.61
C ALA A 39 14.53 -11.48 2.91
N LEU A 40 15.30 -10.55 3.49
CA LEU A 40 15.76 -9.30 2.87
C LEU A 40 17.27 -9.18 3.10
N ASP A 41 18.00 -8.74 2.06
CA ASP A 41 19.46 -8.70 2.03
C ASP A 41 19.98 -7.36 1.50
N GLY A 42 19.90 -6.32 2.33
CA GLY A 42 20.44 -4.98 2.03
C GLY A 42 19.57 -4.19 1.03
N ILE A 43 18.25 -4.29 1.13
CA ILE A 43 17.34 -3.57 0.23
C ILE A 43 17.31 -2.07 0.57
N THR A 44 17.54 -1.23 -0.47
CA THR A 44 17.25 0.20 -0.42
C THR A 44 16.26 0.52 -1.52
N VAL A 45 15.07 1.03 -1.14
CA VAL A 45 13.97 1.35 -2.07
C VAL A 45 13.10 2.46 -1.50
N GLY A 46 12.68 3.40 -2.37
CA GLY A 46 11.70 4.43 -2.05
C GLY A 46 10.44 4.27 -2.89
N PHE A 47 9.28 4.64 -2.33
CA PHE A 47 7.98 4.67 -2.99
C PHE A 47 7.55 6.13 -3.16
N GLU A 48 7.47 6.58 -4.41
CA GLU A 48 7.13 7.96 -4.75
C GLU A 48 5.68 8.29 -4.39
N PRO A 49 5.41 9.53 -3.90
CA PRO A 49 4.05 9.98 -3.68
C PRO A 49 3.22 9.98 -4.96
N SER A 50 1.92 9.66 -4.84
CA SER A 50 0.96 9.66 -5.95
C SER A 50 1.39 8.77 -7.13
N ARG A 51 2.02 7.64 -6.82
CA ARG A 51 2.44 6.63 -7.79
C ARG A 51 1.94 5.24 -7.40
N PHE A 52 1.72 4.42 -8.42
CA PHE A 52 1.42 3.01 -8.27
C PHE A 52 2.70 2.19 -8.53
N THR A 53 3.22 1.52 -7.52
CA THR A 53 4.37 0.61 -7.64
C THR A 53 3.92 -0.83 -7.46
N ALA A 54 4.26 -1.73 -8.39
CA ALA A 54 4.12 -3.16 -8.19
C ALA A 54 5.45 -3.78 -7.75
N ILE A 55 5.38 -4.81 -6.89
CA ILE A 55 6.52 -5.62 -6.44
C ILE A 55 6.29 -7.04 -6.94
N MET A 56 7.22 -7.56 -7.75
CA MET A 56 7.16 -8.88 -8.36
C MET A 56 8.42 -9.70 -8.08
N GLY A 57 8.37 -10.98 -8.37
CA GLY A 57 9.50 -11.91 -8.23
C GLY A 57 9.02 -13.31 -7.89
N PRO A 58 9.92 -14.32 -7.91
CA PRO A 58 9.60 -15.70 -7.58
C PRO A 58 8.98 -15.87 -6.19
N SER A 59 8.36 -17.02 -5.92
CA SER A 59 7.93 -17.38 -4.56
C SER A 59 9.15 -17.42 -3.63
N GLY A 60 9.00 -16.88 -2.42
CA GLY A 60 10.10 -16.81 -1.45
C GLY A 60 11.13 -15.69 -1.68
N SER A 61 11.00 -14.85 -2.71
CA SER A 61 11.97 -13.78 -3.00
C SER A 61 11.98 -12.61 -2.00
N GLY A 62 11.07 -12.58 -1.01
CA GLY A 62 11.02 -11.53 0.01
C GLY A 62 9.99 -10.43 -0.21
N LYS A 63 9.10 -10.51 -1.22
CA LYS A 63 8.11 -9.47 -1.56
C LYS A 63 7.19 -9.09 -0.41
N SER A 64 6.47 -10.07 0.16
CA SER A 64 5.56 -9.83 1.29
C SER A 64 6.35 -9.37 2.52
N THR A 65 7.56 -9.88 2.74
CA THR A 65 8.44 -9.43 3.82
C THR A 65 8.84 -7.95 3.64
N LEU A 66 9.22 -7.55 2.42
CA LEU A 66 9.54 -6.15 2.13
C LEU A 66 8.35 -5.24 2.40
N MET A 67 7.17 -5.62 1.89
CA MET A 67 5.95 -4.87 2.12
C MET A 67 5.58 -4.80 3.61
N GLN A 68 5.64 -5.91 4.34
CA GLN A 68 5.34 -5.95 5.78
C GLN A 68 6.30 -5.08 6.59
N CYS A 69 7.60 -5.10 6.27
CA CYS A 69 8.58 -4.24 6.92
C CYS A 69 8.35 -2.76 6.56
N ALA A 70 8.13 -2.43 5.28
CA ALA A 70 7.84 -1.08 4.82
C ALA A 70 6.55 -0.50 5.44
N ALA A 71 5.57 -1.35 5.72
CA ALA A 71 4.31 -1.00 6.36
C ALA A 71 4.39 -1.03 7.91
N GLY A 72 5.53 -1.36 8.49
CA GLY A 72 5.69 -1.51 9.94
C GLY A 72 4.84 -2.61 10.56
N LEU A 73 4.42 -3.62 9.79
CA LEU A 73 3.77 -4.83 10.30
C LEU A 73 4.79 -5.83 10.86
N ASP A 74 6.01 -5.77 10.33
CA ASP A 74 7.16 -6.51 10.85
C ASP A 74 8.36 -5.55 10.97
N ARG A 75 9.36 -5.90 11.77
CA ARG A 75 10.55 -5.08 11.98
C ARG A 75 11.72 -5.63 11.18
N LEU A 76 12.49 -4.75 10.58
CA LEU A 76 13.78 -5.12 10.01
C LEU A 76 14.70 -5.67 11.12
N SER A 77 15.57 -6.60 10.76
CA SER A 77 16.68 -7.03 11.62
C SER A 77 17.78 -5.96 11.67
N GLN A 78 17.97 -5.22 10.55
CA GLN A 78 18.89 -4.08 10.43
C GLN A 78 18.37 -3.16 9.32
N GLY A 79 18.73 -1.87 9.39
CA GLY A 79 18.32 -0.83 8.45
C GLY A 79 17.22 0.07 9.01
N GLN A 80 16.68 0.93 8.17
CA GLN A 80 15.68 1.93 8.55
C GLN A 80 14.47 1.88 7.62
N VAL A 81 13.31 2.25 8.15
CA VAL A 81 12.06 2.41 7.39
C VAL A 81 11.46 3.77 7.70
N PHE A 82 11.11 4.50 6.66
CA PHE A 82 10.44 5.80 6.77
C PHE A 82 9.05 5.76 6.17
N ILE A 83 8.09 6.41 6.82
CA ILE A 83 6.78 6.76 6.25
C ILE A 83 6.72 8.29 6.21
N GLY A 84 6.80 8.84 4.99
CA GLY A 84 7.10 10.26 4.81
C GLY A 84 8.44 10.61 5.47
N GLU A 85 8.40 11.54 6.42
CA GLU A 85 9.60 11.99 7.16
C GLU A 85 9.82 11.24 8.49
N VAL A 86 8.92 10.30 8.85
CA VAL A 86 8.98 9.62 10.15
C VAL A 86 9.76 8.31 10.04
N ASP A 87 10.88 8.21 10.75
CA ASP A 87 11.60 6.94 10.95
C ASP A 87 10.81 6.02 11.88
N ILE A 88 10.13 5.02 11.30
CA ILE A 88 9.30 4.07 12.05
C ILE A 88 10.14 2.99 12.75
N SER A 89 11.41 2.82 12.38
CA SER A 89 12.31 1.84 13.00
C SER A 89 12.60 2.17 14.47
N THR A 90 12.47 3.44 14.84
CA THR A 90 12.72 3.94 16.21
C THR A 90 11.47 3.92 17.09
N LEU A 91 10.29 3.70 16.51
CA LEU A 91 9.02 3.77 17.24
C LEU A 91 8.75 2.52 18.07
N ASN A 92 8.13 2.72 19.25
CA ASN A 92 7.59 1.61 20.04
C ASN A 92 6.25 1.12 19.43
N GLU A 93 5.74 -0.03 19.89
CA GLU A 93 4.54 -0.65 19.33
C GLU A 93 3.29 0.24 19.40
N LYS A 94 3.14 1.01 20.47
CA LYS A 94 2.00 1.94 20.61
C LYS A 94 2.07 3.07 19.58
N GLN A 95 3.24 3.66 19.40
CA GLN A 95 3.48 4.72 18.41
C GLN A 95 3.30 4.19 16.99
N LEU A 96 3.83 3.00 16.71
CA LEU A 96 3.71 2.35 15.41
C LEU A 96 2.24 2.01 15.08
N THR A 97 1.45 1.55 16.06
CA THR A 97 0.02 1.31 15.88
C THR A 97 -0.74 2.60 15.55
N LEU A 98 -0.43 3.71 16.22
CA LEU A 98 -1.04 5.00 15.92
C LEU A 98 -0.67 5.49 14.53
N LEU A 99 0.61 5.39 14.15
CA LEU A 99 1.07 5.80 12.82
C LEU A 99 0.41 4.97 11.71
N ARG A 100 0.35 3.62 11.87
CA ARG A 100 -0.32 2.74 10.88
C ARG A 100 -1.76 3.15 10.68
N ARG A 101 -2.49 3.38 11.77
CA ARG A 101 -3.90 3.81 11.72
C ARG A 101 -4.09 5.14 10.98
N GLU A 102 -3.15 6.08 11.12
CA GLU A 102 -3.29 7.43 10.56
C GLU A 102 -2.75 7.56 9.13
N ARG A 103 -1.75 6.75 8.76
CA ARG A 103 -0.98 6.99 7.54
C ARG A 103 -0.95 5.84 6.56
N ILE A 104 -1.40 4.63 6.95
CA ILE A 104 -1.24 3.44 6.13
C ILE A 104 -2.58 2.74 5.93
N GLY A 105 -2.96 2.56 4.66
CA GLY A 105 -4.07 1.70 4.27
C GLY A 105 -3.57 0.29 3.94
N PHE A 106 -4.40 -0.73 4.18
CA PHE A 106 -4.09 -2.12 3.85
C PHE A 106 -5.21 -2.77 3.04
N VAL A 107 -4.82 -3.46 1.97
CA VAL A 107 -5.67 -4.36 1.19
C VAL A 107 -5.00 -5.72 1.15
N PHE A 108 -5.65 -6.77 1.64
CA PHE A 108 -5.11 -8.12 1.71
C PHE A 108 -5.82 -9.06 0.73
N GLN A 109 -5.18 -10.15 0.37
CA GLN A 109 -5.75 -11.22 -0.43
C GLN A 109 -6.98 -11.85 0.25
N GLN A 110 -6.92 -12.07 1.57
CA GLN A 110 -8.08 -12.39 2.40
C GLN A 110 -8.65 -11.07 2.89
N PHE A 111 -9.83 -10.72 2.48
CA PHE A 111 -10.46 -9.39 2.66
C PHE A 111 -10.40 -8.83 4.08
N ASN A 112 -10.24 -9.70 5.09
CA ASN A 112 -10.13 -9.36 6.52
C ASN A 112 -11.25 -8.43 7.00
N LEU A 113 -12.48 -8.72 6.55
CA LEU A 113 -13.68 -8.03 7.01
C LEU A 113 -14.17 -8.61 8.32
N LEU A 114 -14.71 -7.77 9.18
CA LEU A 114 -15.38 -8.18 10.41
C LEU A 114 -16.77 -8.74 10.05
N PRO A 115 -17.02 -10.04 10.27
CA PRO A 115 -18.22 -10.70 9.75
C PRO A 115 -19.51 -10.25 10.45
N THR A 116 -19.40 -9.65 11.64
CA THR A 116 -20.53 -9.12 12.41
C THR A 116 -20.98 -7.74 11.97
N LEU A 117 -20.11 -6.99 11.29
CA LEU A 117 -20.33 -5.63 10.80
C LEU A 117 -20.86 -5.67 9.37
N THR A 118 -21.67 -4.67 9.02
CA THR A 118 -22.08 -4.40 7.64
C THR A 118 -20.91 -3.89 6.79
N ALA A 119 -21.07 -3.79 5.47
CA ALA A 119 -20.09 -3.21 4.57
C ALA A 119 -19.74 -1.76 4.96
N GLY A 120 -20.76 -0.95 5.22
CA GLY A 120 -20.57 0.43 5.65
C GLY A 120 -19.80 0.54 6.97
N GLU A 121 -20.16 -0.28 7.97
CA GLU A 121 -19.46 -0.33 9.26
C GLU A 121 -18.02 -0.85 9.10
N ASN A 122 -17.76 -1.84 8.24
CA ASN A 122 -16.40 -2.29 7.93
C ASN A 122 -15.55 -1.17 7.33
N ILE A 123 -16.13 -0.36 6.42
CA ILE A 123 -15.42 0.77 5.81
C ILE A 123 -15.07 1.81 6.86
N THR A 124 -16.01 2.20 7.74
CA THR A 124 -15.80 3.25 8.75
C THR A 124 -15.07 2.78 9.99
N PHE A 125 -14.92 1.47 10.20
CA PHE A 125 -14.34 0.88 11.40
C PHE A 125 -12.98 1.47 11.83
N PRO A 126 -12.02 1.74 10.91
CA PRO A 126 -10.76 2.38 11.30
C PRO A 126 -10.95 3.78 11.89
N LEU A 127 -11.90 4.57 11.34
CA LEU A 127 -12.24 5.90 11.84
C LEU A 127 -12.87 5.83 13.24
N ASP A 128 -13.77 4.84 13.45
CA ASP A 128 -14.42 4.62 14.74
C ASP A 128 -13.39 4.25 15.82
N LEU A 129 -12.42 3.37 15.49
CA LEU A 129 -11.30 3.04 16.38
C LEU A 129 -10.40 4.25 16.68
N ALA A 130 -10.32 5.19 15.75
CA ALA A 130 -9.56 6.43 15.92
C ALA A 130 -10.35 7.52 16.67
N GLY A 131 -11.63 7.31 16.97
CA GLY A 131 -12.53 8.33 17.51
C GLY A 131 -12.72 9.51 16.54
N ARG A 132 -12.55 9.29 15.22
CA ARG A 132 -12.67 10.31 14.16
C ARG A 132 -14.06 10.26 13.55
N LYS A 133 -14.58 11.43 13.21
CA LYS A 133 -15.85 11.53 12.49
C LYS A 133 -15.66 11.18 11.02
N VAL A 134 -16.64 10.49 10.44
CA VAL A 134 -16.69 10.21 9.02
C VAL A 134 -16.90 11.53 8.25
N ASP A 135 -16.03 11.83 7.30
CA ASP A 135 -16.28 12.84 6.27
C ASP A 135 -17.25 12.23 5.23
N GLN A 136 -18.53 12.61 5.33
CA GLN A 136 -19.58 12.01 4.51
C GLN A 136 -19.35 12.26 3.02
N GLY A 137 -18.89 13.44 2.63
CA GLY A 137 -18.61 13.75 1.23
C GLY A 137 -17.50 12.86 0.65
N TRP A 138 -16.46 12.60 1.45
CA TRP A 138 -15.39 11.68 1.07
C TRP A 138 -15.86 10.23 1.04
N MET A 139 -16.61 9.81 2.05
CA MET A 139 -17.21 8.47 2.10
C MET A 139 -18.06 8.20 0.87
N ASP A 140 -18.92 9.14 0.48
CA ASP A 140 -19.78 9.02 -0.70
C ASP A 140 -18.97 8.91 -2.00
N GLN A 141 -17.86 9.65 -2.13
CA GLN A 141 -16.96 9.54 -3.27
C GLN A 141 -16.31 8.16 -3.32
N VAL A 142 -15.74 7.67 -2.22
CA VAL A 142 -15.10 6.35 -2.15
C VAL A 142 -16.11 5.26 -2.49
N VAL A 143 -17.29 5.26 -1.85
CA VAL A 143 -18.33 4.26 -2.04
C VAL A 143 -18.85 4.25 -3.48
N THR A 144 -18.99 5.43 -4.09
CA THR A 144 -19.41 5.55 -5.50
C THR A 144 -18.33 4.98 -6.43
N THR A 145 -17.07 5.32 -6.20
CA THR A 145 -15.94 4.85 -7.01
C THR A 145 -15.85 3.32 -7.01
N VAL A 146 -15.99 2.68 -5.84
CA VAL A 146 -15.95 1.21 -5.76
C VAL A 146 -17.28 0.52 -6.05
N GLY A 147 -18.36 1.27 -6.35
CA GLY A 147 -19.67 0.74 -6.74
C GLY A 147 -20.38 -0.04 -5.62
N LEU A 148 -20.39 0.49 -4.38
CA LEU A 148 -20.98 -0.16 -3.20
C LEU A 148 -22.19 0.58 -2.61
N ALA A 149 -22.71 1.62 -3.28
CA ALA A 149 -23.75 2.48 -2.72
C ALA A 149 -25.01 1.72 -2.24
N ASP A 150 -25.40 0.66 -2.96
CA ASP A 150 -26.57 -0.17 -2.65
C ASP A 150 -26.24 -1.42 -1.80
N ARG A 151 -25.02 -1.53 -1.28
CA ARG A 151 -24.52 -2.69 -0.52
C ARG A 151 -24.05 -2.35 0.89
N LEU A 152 -24.09 -1.09 1.31
CA LEU A 152 -23.55 -0.64 2.61
C LEU A 152 -24.19 -1.32 3.83
N THR A 153 -25.44 -1.76 3.72
CA THR A 153 -26.19 -2.44 4.79
C THR A 153 -25.98 -3.95 4.83
N HIS A 154 -25.34 -4.54 3.81
CA HIS A 154 -25.12 -5.97 3.73
C HIS A 154 -23.94 -6.40 4.61
N LYS A 155 -24.02 -7.60 5.18
CA LYS A 155 -22.89 -8.23 5.88
C LYS A 155 -21.97 -8.95 4.91
N PRO A 156 -20.71 -9.23 5.26
CA PRO A 156 -19.77 -9.94 4.40
C PRO A 156 -20.30 -11.26 3.83
N SER A 157 -21.09 -12.02 4.60
CA SER A 157 -21.71 -13.28 4.14
C SER A 157 -22.76 -13.10 3.03
N GLU A 158 -23.24 -11.89 2.80
CA GLU A 158 -24.25 -11.53 1.80
C GLU A 158 -23.60 -10.90 0.55
N LEU A 159 -22.27 -10.78 0.53
CA LEU A 159 -21.49 -10.15 -0.53
C LEU A 159 -20.67 -11.21 -1.30
N SER A 160 -20.56 -11.02 -2.63
CA SER A 160 -19.59 -11.80 -3.42
C SER A 160 -18.15 -11.48 -3.01
N GLY A 161 -17.18 -12.36 -3.38
CA GLY A 161 -15.76 -12.11 -3.11
C GLY A 161 -15.26 -10.77 -3.66
N GLY A 162 -15.65 -10.43 -4.89
CA GLY A 162 -15.33 -9.12 -5.48
C GLY A 162 -15.93 -7.94 -4.70
N GLN A 163 -17.18 -8.07 -4.22
CA GLN A 163 -17.81 -7.03 -3.39
C GLN A 163 -17.11 -6.91 -2.02
N GLN A 164 -16.72 -8.02 -1.40
CA GLN A 164 -15.94 -8.00 -0.15
C GLN A 164 -14.59 -7.31 -0.35
N GLN A 165 -13.90 -7.56 -1.47
CA GLN A 165 -12.64 -6.89 -1.77
C GLN A 165 -12.83 -5.39 -2.04
N ARG A 166 -13.93 -4.99 -2.70
CA ARG A 166 -14.28 -3.57 -2.84
C ARG A 166 -14.49 -2.89 -1.49
N VAL A 167 -15.11 -3.58 -0.52
CA VAL A 167 -15.23 -3.09 0.87
C VAL A 167 -13.84 -2.92 1.51
N ALA A 168 -12.91 -3.87 1.31
CA ALA A 168 -11.55 -3.77 1.82
C ALA A 168 -10.77 -2.59 1.20
N VAL A 169 -10.93 -2.34 -0.11
CA VAL A 169 -10.34 -1.17 -0.79
C VAL A 169 -10.94 0.13 -0.26
N ALA A 170 -12.26 0.21 -0.14
CA ALA A 170 -12.94 1.38 0.42
C ALA A 170 -12.50 1.67 1.87
N ARG A 171 -12.36 0.63 2.70
CA ARG A 171 -11.82 0.72 4.07
C ARG A 171 -10.40 1.29 4.08
N ALA A 172 -9.55 0.85 3.16
CA ALA A 172 -8.18 1.37 3.06
C ALA A 172 -8.13 2.84 2.63
N LEU A 173 -9.10 3.32 1.83
CA LEU A 173 -9.15 4.68 1.31
C LEU A 173 -9.81 5.70 2.26
N VAL A 174 -10.75 5.25 3.10
CA VAL A 174 -11.62 6.16 3.88
C VAL A 174 -10.85 7.08 4.83
N GLU A 175 -9.70 6.64 5.33
CA GLU A 175 -8.84 7.41 6.22
C GLU A 175 -7.95 8.43 5.49
N ARG A 176 -7.92 8.44 4.15
CA ARG A 176 -7.00 9.22 3.32
C ARG A 176 -5.54 8.96 3.73
N PRO A 177 -5.09 7.71 3.69
CA PRO A 177 -3.75 7.36 4.13
C PRO A 177 -2.68 7.97 3.23
N GLN A 178 -1.45 8.10 3.73
CA GLN A 178 -0.32 8.55 2.93
C GLN A 178 0.11 7.50 1.89
N ILE A 179 -0.07 6.22 2.21
CA ILE A 179 0.27 5.09 1.36
C ILE A 179 -0.66 3.90 1.62
N ILE A 180 -1.00 3.18 0.55
CA ILE A 180 -1.77 1.92 0.60
C ILE A 180 -0.86 0.78 0.20
N PHE A 181 -0.77 -0.23 1.06
CA PHE A 181 -0.11 -1.50 0.77
C PHE A 181 -1.17 -2.56 0.42
N ALA A 182 -1.02 -3.20 -0.75
CA ALA A 182 -1.91 -4.22 -1.26
C ALA A 182 -1.15 -5.53 -1.46
N ASP A 183 -1.44 -6.55 -0.65
CA ASP A 183 -0.80 -7.87 -0.73
C ASP A 183 -1.70 -8.82 -1.51
N GLU A 184 -1.32 -9.14 -2.76
CA GLU A 184 -2.05 -10.03 -3.66
C GLU A 184 -3.57 -9.67 -3.74
N PRO A 185 -3.96 -8.40 -3.99
CA PRO A 185 -5.32 -7.93 -3.79
C PRO A 185 -6.36 -8.61 -4.71
N THR A 186 -5.91 -9.34 -5.72
CA THR A 186 -6.74 -10.04 -6.71
C THR A 186 -6.63 -11.56 -6.63
N GLY A 187 -5.80 -12.10 -5.74
CA GLY A 187 -5.43 -13.52 -5.72
C GLY A 187 -6.59 -14.50 -5.46
N ASN A 188 -7.71 -14.04 -4.90
CA ASN A 188 -8.90 -14.86 -4.59
C ASN A 188 -10.12 -14.48 -5.44
N LEU A 189 -9.92 -13.76 -6.55
CA LEU A 189 -11.01 -13.22 -7.37
C LEU A 189 -11.02 -13.83 -8.77
N ASP A 190 -12.21 -13.83 -9.40
CA ASP A 190 -12.33 -14.07 -10.83
C ASP A 190 -11.74 -12.92 -11.65
N SER A 191 -11.53 -13.14 -12.96
CA SER A 191 -10.84 -12.20 -13.84
C SER A 191 -11.54 -10.84 -13.94
N GLN A 192 -12.89 -10.80 -13.93
CA GLN A 192 -13.65 -9.55 -14.00
C GLN A 192 -13.51 -8.76 -12.70
N SER A 193 -13.74 -9.43 -11.57
CA SER A 193 -13.57 -8.81 -10.24
C SER A 193 -12.13 -8.33 -10.02
N SER A 194 -11.13 -9.08 -10.52
CA SER A 194 -9.72 -8.69 -10.47
C SER A 194 -9.47 -7.39 -11.24
N ALA A 195 -9.96 -7.28 -12.47
CA ALA A 195 -9.84 -6.08 -13.27
C ALA A 195 -10.48 -4.87 -12.58
N ASP A 196 -11.68 -5.04 -12.02
CA ASP A 196 -12.38 -3.97 -11.29
C ASP A 196 -11.55 -3.47 -10.10
N ILE A 197 -10.98 -4.36 -9.28
CA ILE A 197 -10.14 -3.98 -8.14
C ILE A 197 -8.90 -3.22 -8.58
N LEU A 198 -8.23 -3.67 -9.65
CA LEU A 198 -7.05 -3.01 -10.20
C LEU A 198 -7.39 -1.61 -10.74
N HIS A 199 -8.55 -1.45 -11.41
CA HIS A 199 -9.04 -0.14 -11.82
C HIS A 199 -9.29 0.77 -10.63
N PHE A 200 -9.94 0.30 -9.55
CA PHE A 200 -10.15 1.13 -8.36
C PHE A 200 -8.84 1.57 -7.70
N LEU A 201 -7.82 0.69 -7.64
CA LEU A 201 -6.50 1.08 -7.14
C LEU A 201 -5.81 2.10 -8.07
N ARG A 202 -5.97 1.96 -9.39
CA ARG A 202 -5.45 2.95 -10.36
C ARG A 202 -6.17 4.29 -10.21
N ASP A 203 -7.50 4.28 -10.15
CA ASP A 203 -8.32 5.48 -9.94
C ASP A 203 -7.98 6.18 -8.62
N ALA A 204 -7.66 5.41 -7.57
CA ALA A 204 -7.20 5.98 -6.30
C ALA A 204 -5.91 6.80 -6.46
N VAL A 205 -5.00 6.37 -7.32
CA VAL A 205 -3.78 7.11 -7.64
C VAL A 205 -4.09 8.32 -8.53
N ASP A 206 -4.80 8.10 -9.64
CA ASP A 206 -5.01 9.12 -10.68
C ASP A 206 -5.95 10.24 -10.22
N SER A 207 -7.03 9.88 -9.51
CA SER A 207 -8.10 10.82 -9.14
C SER A 207 -7.94 11.37 -7.71
N PHE A 208 -7.36 10.59 -6.80
CA PHE A 208 -7.25 10.97 -5.38
C PHE A 208 -5.80 11.25 -4.95
N GLY A 209 -4.81 11.07 -5.85
CA GLY A 209 -3.40 11.29 -5.55
C GLY A 209 -2.84 10.31 -4.51
N GLN A 210 -3.46 9.13 -4.36
CA GLN A 210 -3.00 8.11 -3.43
C GLN A 210 -1.67 7.49 -3.88
N THR A 211 -0.88 7.03 -2.94
CA THR A 211 0.28 6.19 -3.24
C THR A 211 -0.09 4.74 -3.01
N VAL A 212 0.15 3.86 -3.99
CA VAL A 212 -0.17 2.44 -3.90
C VAL A 212 1.09 1.60 -4.11
N VAL A 213 1.31 0.63 -3.24
CA VAL A 213 2.34 -0.41 -3.38
C VAL A 213 1.64 -1.76 -3.36
N MET A 214 1.73 -2.50 -4.47
CA MET A 214 1.06 -3.79 -4.63
C MET A 214 2.08 -4.90 -4.79
N VAL A 215 1.97 -5.94 -3.98
CA VAL A 215 2.65 -7.22 -4.22
C VAL A 215 1.75 -8.07 -5.11
N THR A 216 2.29 -8.58 -6.20
CA THR A 216 1.58 -9.48 -7.09
C THR A 216 2.54 -10.43 -7.82
N HIS A 217 2.05 -11.59 -8.21
CA HIS A 217 2.71 -12.51 -9.15
C HIS A 217 2.04 -12.49 -10.53
N ASP A 218 0.94 -11.75 -10.70
CA ASP A 218 0.21 -11.65 -11.98
C ASP A 218 0.81 -10.54 -12.86
N PRO A 219 1.36 -10.90 -14.06
CA PRO A 219 1.89 -9.92 -15.01
C PRO A 219 0.83 -8.93 -15.52
N VAL A 220 -0.44 -9.32 -15.55
CA VAL A 220 -1.52 -8.41 -15.98
C VAL A 220 -1.77 -7.38 -14.89
N ALA A 221 -1.85 -7.79 -13.62
CA ALA A 221 -2.00 -6.87 -12.51
C ALA A 221 -0.87 -5.84 -12.44
N ALA A 222 0.36 -6.26 -12.74
CA ALA A 222 1.53 -5.37 -12.75
C ALA A 222 1.44 -4.25 -13.80
N THR A 223 0.68 -4.44 -14.89
CA THR A 223 0.51 -3.41 -15.95
C THR A 223 -0.28 -2.18 -15.50
N TYR A 224 -1.00 -2.26 -14.38
CA TYR A 224 -1.71 -1.12 -13.80
C TYR A 224 -0.78 -0.17 -13.04
N ALA A 225 0.44 -0.61 -12.74
CA ALA A 225 1.43 0.19 -12.01
C ALA A 225 2.20 1.15 -12.96
N ASP A 226 2.71 2.25 -12.39
CA ASP A 226 3.64 3.15 -13.08
C ASP A 226 5.02 2.51 -13.23
N ARG A 227 5.40 1.67 -12.24
CA ARG A 227 6.66 0.90 -12.25
C ARG A 227 6.51 -0.46 -11.57
N VAL A 228 7.37 -1.38 -11.96
CA VAL A 228 7.50 -2.71 -11.34
C VAL A 228 8.91 -2.85 -10.78
N LEU A 229 8.99 -3.27 -9.52
CA LEU A 229 10.22 -3.66 -8.84
C LEU A 229 10.31 -5.17 -8.83
N PHE A 230 11.45 -5.72 -9.24
CA PHE A 230 11.67 -7.16 -9.25
C PHE A 230 12.60 -7.57 -8.12
N LEU A 231 12.14 -8.50 -7.29
CA LEU A 231 12.90 -9.08 -6.19
C LEU A 231 13.32 -10.51 -6.51
N SER A 232 14.57 -10.85 -6.19
CA SER A 232 15.09 -12.23 -6.12
C SER A 232 16.00 -12.35 -4.92
N ASP A 233 15.88 -13.45 -4.16
CA ASP A 233 16.73 -13.78 -3.01
C ASP A 233 16.91 -12.62 -2.02
N GLY A 234 15.83 -11.95 -1.70
CA GLY A 234 15.81 -10.83 -0.76
C GLY A 234 16.46 -9.55 -1.27
N ARG A 235 16.76 -9.43 -2.56
CA ARG A 235 17.39 -8.25 -3.18
C ARG A 235 16.53 -7.66 -4.27
N LEU A 236 16.62 -6.34 -4.46
CA LEU A 236 16.09 -5.67 -5.63
C LEU A 236 17.05 -5.92 -6.80
N VAL A 237 16.59 -6.61 -7.84
CA VAL A 237 17.42 -7.03 -8.97
C VAL A 237 17.14 -6.27 -10.27
N ASP A 238 15.94 -5.72 -10.40
CA ASP A 238 15.56 -4.95 -11.60
C ASP A 238 14.38 -4.01 -11.31
N GLU A 239 14.22 -3.00 -12.16
CA GLU A 239 13.13 -2.04 -12.16
C GLU A 239 12.64 -1.80 -13.59
N LEU A 240 11.32 -1.76 -13.78
CA LEU A 240 10.69 -1.53 -15.08
C LEU A 240 9.68 -0.39 -14.97
N MET A 241 9.90 0.68 -15.73
CA MET A 241 8.96 1.80 -15.85
C MET A 241 7.95 1.54 -16.95
N ALA A 242 6.71 2.04 -16.78
CA ALA A 242 5.61 1.91 -17.73
C ALA A 242 5.46 0.45 -18.24
N PRO A 243 5.17 -0.51 -17.35
CA PRO A 243 5.19 -1.92 -17.66
C PRO A 243 4.12 -2.30 -18.68
N THR A 244 4.47 -3.19 -19.62
CA THR A 244 3.55 -3.93 -20.46
C THR A 244 3.59 -5.40 -20.07
N LYS A 245 2.54 -6.16 -20.41
CA LYS A 245 2.50 -7.60 -20.10
C LYS A 245 3.73 -8.33 -20.65
N ASP A 246 4.11 -8.03 -21.89
CA ASP A 246 5.26 -8.68 -22.55
C ASP A 246 6.59 -8.31 -21.88
N SER A 247 6.77 -7.04 -21.51
CA SER A 247 7.99 -6.61 -20.82
C SER A 247 8.11 -7.21 -19.42
N VAL A 248 7.00 -7.34 -18.69
CA VAL A 248 6.95 -7.99 -17.37
C VAL A 248 7.28 -9.49 -17.50
N LEU A 249 6.64 -10.19 -18.46
CA LEU A 249 6.91 -11.62 -18.69
C LEU A 249 8.37 -11.89 -19.08
N ALA A 250 8.95 -11.04 -19.95
CA ALA A 250 10.35 -11.16 -20.34
C ALA A 250 11.30 -11.03 -19.13
N ARG A 251 11.05 -10.08 -18.22
CA ARG A 251 11.85 -9.90 -16.98
C ARG A 251 11.69 -11.06 -16.02
N MET A 252 10.45 -11.52 -15.80
CA MET A 252 10.19 -12.68 -14.92
C MET A 252 10.85 -13.94 -15.48
N GLY A 253 10.83 -14.17 -16.80
CA GLY A 253 11.52 -15.30 -17.44
C GLY A 253 13.03 -15.26 -17.22
N ALA A 254 13.65 -14.08 -17.26
CA ALA A 254 15.07 -13.90 -16.99
C ALA A 254 15.47 -14.15 -15.54
N LEU A 255 14.53 -14.00 -14.59
CA LEU A 255 14.76 -14.24 -13.15
C LEU A 255 14.54 -15.71 -12.76
N ALA A 256 13.90 -16.49 -13.61
CA ALA A 256 13.59 -17.91 -13.34
C ALA A 256 14.67 -18.89 -13.89
N GLY A 257 15.60 -18.42 -14.71
CA GLY A 257 16.71 -19.18 -15.32
C GLY A 257 18.01 -18.92 -14.63
#